data_26212ba610f44c4881fe0de9731749f4
#
_entry.id   26212ba610f44c4881fe0de9731749f4
#
_cell.length_a   1.000
_cell.length_b   1.000
_cell.length_c   1.000
_cell.angle_alpha   90.00
_cell.angle_beta   90.00
_cell.angle_gamma   90.00
#
_symmetry.space_group_name_H-M   'P 1'
#
loop_
_entity.id
_entity.type
_entity.pdbx_description
1 polymer ?
#
loop_
_entity_poly.entity_id
_entity_poly.type
_entity_poly.pdbx_seq_one_letter_code
_entity_poly.pdbx_strand_id
1 'polypeptide(L)'
;MKNRKQRHETAAVFIGLPIILLFRRRRRIYHLLPFLSALSGAFLLLFTFLSYLSPPINSRHLHFISRSSFNNGTEFRKKLLEEQVFRVPMGGGSLSSRDLWNSKKSNFYHGCSVATDQFSTAEVNTLPNRYLLIATSGGLNQQRTGIIDAVVAAHILNAILVIPKLDQESYWNDSSDFSEIFDVNWFISYLSKDVKIIKDLPRMGNKLIKPHTTRVPRKCNAKCYQTRIQPILIKKHAVQLTKFDYRLSNRLDTELQKLRCRVNYHALKFTDPIIEMGRKLVERIRKNSKHFLALHLRFESDMLAFSGCYYGGGEKERLELGKIRKRWKTLHSRNPDKERRNGKCPLTPEEVGLMLRALGFGNDVHIYIASGEIYGGEETLAPLKAFFPNFYTKETLASKEELAPFSSFSSRMAALDFIVCDESDVFVSNNNGNMARMLAGRRRYFGHKPTIRPNAKKLYKLFMDRNNMTWEEFASHVQNYQIGFMGDPMEVKQGRGEFHENPSACICEESNDKPKEDINIPGNHAMNFEKGTDSADDGAWRSFGEVTDGQISEDEHDWFDTDYMENEVGIQRRVFPKHMEADSSQLFFSTEPPELEEIFSD
;
A
#
# COMPACT_ATOMS: atom_id res chain seq x y z
N MET A 1 -21.20 69.05 -23.09
CA MET A 1 -22.57 69.51 -22.74
C MET A 1 -23.51 68.33 -22.62
N LYS A 2 -24.18 68.21 -21.46
CA LYS A 2 -25.44 67.46 -21.21
C LYS A 2 -25.40 65.96 -21.56
N ASN A 3 -25.71 64.97 -20.70
CA ASN A 3 -26.58 64.94 -19.54
C ASN A 3 -26.18 63.80 -18.61
N ARG A 4 -26.05 64.15 -17.36
CA ARG A 4 -26.14 63.26 -16.19
C ARG A 4 -27.60 63.20 -15.81
N LYS A 5 -28.23 62.02 -15.66
CA LYS A 5 -29.18 61.68 -14.61
C LYS A 5 -29.94 60.40 -14.96
N GLN A 6 -30.08 59.58 -13.95
CA GLN A 6 -30.99 58.46 -13.77
C GLN A 6 -30.36 57.07 -13.86
N ARG A 7 -29.94 56.62 -12.71
CA ARG A 7 -30.03 55.22 -12.23
C ARG A 7 -29.69 55.17 -10.73
N HIS A 8 -30.61 55.64 -9.94
CA HIS A 8 -30.65 55.30 -8.53
C HIS A 8 -32.13 55.00 -8.24
N GLU A 9 -32.53 53.70 -8.22
CA GLU A 9 -33.79 53.25 -7.60
C GLU A 9 -34.11 51.76 -7.87
N THR A 10 -33.13 50.83 -7.91
CA THR A 10 -33.48 49.41 -7.96
C THR A 10 -32.63 48.49 -7.05
N ALA A 11 -31.80 49.07 -6.17
CA ALA A 11 -30.91 48.25 -5.32
C ALA A 11 -31.48 47.96 -3.91
N ALA A 12 -32.64 48.53 -3.52
CA ALA A 12 -33.15 48.44 -2.14
C ALA A 12 -34.13 47.26 -1.88
N VAL A 13 -34.65 46.62 -2.93
CA VAL A 13 -35.71 45.60 -2.76
C VAL A 13 -35.14 44.15 -2.63
N PHE A 14 -33.89 43.90 -3.06
CA PHE A 14 -33.33 42.53 -3.02
C PHE A 14 -32.61 42.15 -1.73
N ILE A 15 -32.30 43.09 -0.83
CA ILE A 15 -31.55 42.80 0.41
C ILE A 15 -32.52 42.42 1.57
N GLY A 16 -33.79 42.74 1.48
CA GLY A 16 -34.78 42.47 2.53
C GLY A 16 -35.27 41.03 2.62
N LEU A 17 -35.33 40.30 1.53
CA LEU A 17 -35.88 38.94 1.52
C LEU A 17 -35.02 37.88 2.25
N PRO A 18 -33.71 37.83 2.13
CA PRO A 18 -32.92 36.84 2.87
C PRO A 18 -32.85 37.10 4.36
N ILE A 19 -32.97 38.37 4.81
CA ILE A 19 -32.97 38.71 6.23
C ILE A 19 -34.30 38.30 6.90
N ILE A 20 -35.42 38.47 6.21
CA ILE A 20 -36.75 38.07 6.74
C ILE A 20 -36.85 36.52 6.84
N LEU A 21 -36.23 35.77 5.91
CA LEU A 21 -36.19 34.31 5.99
C LEU A 21 -35.28 33.81 7.11
N LEU A 22 -34.17 34.50 7.40
CA LEU A 22 -33.28 34.18 8.52
C LEU A 22 -33.95 34.46 9.87
N PHE A 23 -34.72 35.55 9.99
CA PHE A 23 -35.49 35.86 11.22
C PHE A 23 -36.66 34.90 11.41
N ARG A 24 -37.36 34.44 10.37
CA ARG A 24 -38.39 33.40 10.48
C ARG A 24 -37.82 32.04 10.90
N ARG A 25 -36.62 31.70 10.43
CA ARG A 25 -35.95 30.46 10.84
C ARG A 25 -35.46 30.50 12.29
N ARG A 26 -34.95 31.65 12.77
CA ARG A 26 -34.57 31.83 14.18
C ARG A 26 -35.77 31.74 15.14
N ARG A 27 -36.92 32.30 14.81
CA ARG A 27 -38.11 32.18 15.68
C ARG A 27 -38.59 30.73 15.87
N ARG A 28 -38.50 29.88 14.85
CA ARG A 28 -38.84 28.45 14.98
C ARG A 28 -37.83 27.68 15.86
N ILE A 29 -36.60 28.08 15.90
CA ILE A 29 -35.56 27.44 16.74
C ILE A 29 -35.83 27.79 18.23
N TYR A 30 -36.23 29.00 18.54
CA TYR A 30 -36.53 29.38 19.92
C TYR A 30 -37.74 28.65 20.53
N HIS A 31 -38.70 28.20 19.75
CA HIS A 31 -39.82 27.37 20.23
C HIS A 31 -39.42 25.89 20.43
N LEU A 32 -38.30 25.44 19.82
CA LEU A 32 -37.79 24.09 20.00
C LEU A 32 -36.82 23.97 21.19
N LEU A 33 -36.20 25.06 21.62
CA LEU A 33 -35.28 25.08 22.74
C LEU A 33 -35.85 24.53 24.07
N PRO A 34 -37.03 24.92 24.52
CA PRO A 34 -37.60 24.35 25.74
C PRO A 34 -37.97 22.87 25.59
N PHE A 35 -38.35 22.41 24.39
CA PHE A 35 -38.61 21.00 24.12
C PHE A 35 -37.33 20.16 24.18
N LEU A 36 -36.23 20.64 23.60
CA LEU A 36 -34.92 19.99 23.66
C LEU A 36 -34.36 19.97 25.08
N SER A 37 -34.56 21.03 25.84
CA SER A 37 -34.19 21.12 27.26
C SER A 37 -34.98 20.13 28.13
N ALA A 38 -36.28 20.01 27.90
CA ALA A 38 -37.13 19.05 28.60
C ALA A 38 -36.78 17.59 28.27
N LEU A 39 -36.45 17.29 26.98
CA LEU A 39 -35.98 15.98 26.55
C LEU A 39 -34.64 15.62 27.18
N SER A 40 -33.70 16.57 27.22
CA SER A 40 -32.40 16.39 27.86
C SER A 40 -32.54 16.15 29.37
N GLY A 41 -33.41 16.88 30.04
CA GLY A 41 -33.73 16.66 31.45
C GLY A 41 -34.36 15.28 31.73
N ALA A 42 -35.28 14.85 30.89
CA ALA A 42 -35.88 13.51 30.98
C ALA A 42 -34.84 12.38 30.74
N PHE A 43 -33.92 12.56 29.79
CA PHE A 43 -32.81 11.61 29.57
C PHE A 43 -31.85 11.53 30.76
N LEU A 44 -31.51 12.66 31.38
CA LEU A 44 -30.66 12.67 32.58
C LEU A 44 -31.35 12.00 33.77
N LEU A 45 -32.64 12.22 33.97
CA LEU A 45 -33.42 11.55 35.02
C LEU A 45 -33.54 10.03 34.77
N LEU A 46 -33.71 9.63 33.51
CA LEU A 46 -33.71 8.20 33.14
C LEU A 46 -32.34 7.56 33.39
N PHE A 47 -31.26 8.25 33.06
CA PHE A 47 -29.89 7.75 33.26
C PHE A 47 -29.57 7.62 34.75
N THR A 48 -29.96 8.60 35.60
CA THR A 48 -29.77 8.52 37.03
C THR A 48 -30.61 7.40 37.65
N PHE A 49 -31.85 7.21 37.18
CA PHE A 49 -32.71 6.11 37.62
C PHE A 49 -32.16 4.74 37.24
N LEU A 50 -31.63 4.58 35.98
CA LEU A 50 -30.97 3.34 35.53
C LEU A 50 -29.65 3.08 36.28
N SER A 51 -28.91 4.14 36.63
CA SER A 51 -27.70 4.01 37.46
C SER A 51 -28.02 3.56 38.90
N TYR A 52 -29.16 3.95 39.41
CA TYR A 52 -29.62 3.53 40.75
C TYR A 52 -30.11 2.06 40.78
N LEU A 53 -30.63 1.58 39.65
CA LEU A 53 -31.06 0.19 39.46
C LEU A 53 -29.94 -0.76 39.06
N SER A 54 -28.76 -0.24 38.71
CA SER A 54 -27.59 -1.07 38.40
C SER A 54 -27.05 -1.72 39.67
N PRO A 55 -26.84 -3.04 39.69
CA PRO A 55 -26.19 -3.71 40.82
C PRO A 55 -24.76 -3.15 41.01
N PRO A 56 -24.29 -2.98 42.25
CA PRO A 56 -22.98 -2.41 42.51
C PRO A 56 -21.89 -3.24 41.88
N ILE A 57 -21.09 -2.61 41.02
CA ILE A 57 -19.88 -3.20 40.46
C ILE A 57 -18.89 -3.34 41.61
N ASN A 58 -18.74 -4.55 42.12
CA ASN A 58 -17.72 -4.87 43.10
C ASN A 58 -16.31 -4.71 42.45
N SER A 59 -15.71 -3.56 42.67
CA SER A 59 -14.28 -3.36 42.47
C SER A 59 -13.55 -4.10 43.61
N ARG A 60 -13.10 -5.30 43.33
CA ARG A 60 -12.18 -6.02 44.23
C ARG A 60 -10.81 -5.39 44.15
N HIS A 61 -10.54 -4.48 45.07
CA HIS A 61 -9.18 -4.18 45.50
C HIS A 61 -8.54 -5.42 46.11
N LEU A 62 -7.40 -5.79 45.59
CA LEU A 62 -6.49 -6.77 46.15
C LEU A 62 -5.99 -6.30 47.53
N HIS A 63 -6.53 -6.86 48.60
CA HIS A 63 -5.88 -6.87 49.90
C HIS A 63 -5.41 -8.26 50.23
N PHE A 64 -4.10 -8.36 50.41
CA PHE A 64 -3.37 -9.48 50.99
C PHE A 64 -3.87 -9.73 52.44
N ILE A 65 -4.47 -10.88 52.76
CA ILE A 65 -4.48 -11.42 54.10
C ILE A 65 -4.38 -12.95 54.01
N SER A 66 -3.44 -13.44 54.80
CA SER A 66 -3.00 -14.79 55.06
C SER A 66 -4.03 -15.60 55.85
N ARG A 67 -4.03 -16.88 55.56
CA ARG A 67 -4.31 -18.05 56.42
C ARG A 67 -5.70 -18.72 56.43
N SER A 68 -5.58 -19.91 56.02
CA SER A 68 -5.95 -21.20 56.58
C SER A 68 -7.19 -21.90 56.04
N SER A 69 -6.87 -23.10 55.51
CA SER A 69 -7.63 -24.34 55.55
C SER A 69 -9.03 -24.41 54.94
N PHE A 70 -9.10 -25.09 53.88
CA PHE A 70 -10.05 -26.10 53.41
C PHE A 70 -10.20 -26.12 51.89
N ASN A 71 -9.92 -27.29 51.33
CA ASN A 71 -10.54 -27.90 50.18
C ASN A 71 -9.77 -28.10 48.90
N ASN A 72 -9.61 -29.36 48.60
CA ASN A 72 -8.99 -30.00 47.44
C ASN A 72 -9.65 -29.73 46.07
N GLY A 73 -10.59 -28.79 45.96
CA GLY A 73 -11.23 -28.43 44.69
C GLY A 73 -10.66 -27.21 43.98
N THR A 74 -9.99 -26.33 44.74
CA THR A 74 -9.43 -25.07 44.20
C THR A 74 -8.02 -25.21 43.64
N GLU A 75 -7.28 -26.22 44.11
CA GLU A 75 -5.93 -26.52 43.62
C GLU A 75 -5.94 -27.10 42.20
N PHE A 76 -6.93 -27.93 41.91
CA PHE A 76 -7.10 -28.51 40.56
C PHE A 76 -7.47 -27.40 39.53
N ARG A 77 -8.30 -26.44 39.94
CA ARG A 77 -8.69 -25.30 39.08
C ARG A 77 -7.56 -24.28 38.95
N LYS A 78 -6.72 -24.13 39.97
CA LYS A 78 -5.53 -23.25 39.93
C LYS A 78 -4.42 -23.89 39.10
N LYS A 79 -4.26 -25.19 39.14
CA LYS A 79 -3.34 -25.98 38.31
C LYS A 79 -3.74 -25.98 36.83
N LEU A 80 -5.04 -25.97 36.51
CA LEU A 80 -5.58 -25.80 35.16
C LEU A 80 -5.42 -24.37 34.64
N LEU A 81 -5.43 -23.36 35.53
CA LEU A 81 -5.19 -21.93 35.15
C LEU A 81 -3.71 -21.59 35.06
N GLU A 82 -2.83 -22.32 35.74
CA GLU A 82 -1.37 -22.14 35.63
C GLU A 82 -0.78 -22.88 34.41
N GLU A 83 -1.52 -23.80 33.76
CA GLU A 83 -1.08 -24.50 32.55
C GLU A 83 -1.46 -23.83 31.23
N GLN A 84 -2.27 -22.79 31.23
CA GLN A 84 -2.56 -21.99 30.01
C GLN A 84 -1.56 -20.86 29.81
N VAL A 85 -0.27 -21.18 29.79
CA VAL A 85 0.75 -20.24 29.31
C VAL A 85 0.79 -20.35 27.78
N PHE A 86 0.57 -19.22 27.10
CA PHE A 86 0.77 -19.10 25.66
C PHE A 86 2.21 -19.49 25.29
N ARG A 87 2.40 -20.71 24.78
CA ARG A 87 3.72 -21.25 24.42
C ARG A 87 3.76 -21.58 22.94
N VAL A 88 4.64 -20.92 22.21
CA VAL A 88 4.88 -21.22 20.79
C VAL A 88 5.69 -22.52 20.70
N PRO A 89 5.23 -23.57 20.01
CA PRO A 89 5.98 -24.82 19.83
C PRO A 89 7.31 -24.58 19.12
N MET A 90 8.38 -25.24 19.55
CA MET A 90 9.70 -25.10 18.91
C MET A 90 9.76 -25.77 17.54
N GLY A 91 9.03 -26.84 17.32
CA GLY A 91 8.97 -27.55 16.04
C GLY A 91 8.00 -26.91 15.03
N GLY A 92 8.08 -27.27 13.76
CA GLY A 92 7.07 -26.97 12.76
C GLY A 92 5.76 -27.67 13.17
N GLY A 93 4.72 -26.90 13.43
CA GLY A 93 3.44 -27.49 13.82
C GLY A 93 2.81 -28.22 12.62
N SER A 94 2.57 -29.51 12.77
CA SER A 94 1.81 -30.34 11.83
C SER A 94 0.32 -29.98 11.79
N LEU A 95 -0.04 -28.71 11.95
CA LEU A 95 -1.44 -28.26 11.94
C LEU A 95 -1.98 -27.97 10.54
N SER A 96 -1.15 -27.98 9.53
CA SER A 96 -1.59 -27.70 8.16
C SER A 96 -1.04 -28.75 7.20
N SER A 97 -1.92 -29.51 6.55
CA SER A 97 -1.60 -30.30 5.35
C SER A 97 -1.32 -29.41 4.12
N ARG A 98 -1.29 -28.10 4.29
CA ARG A 98 -1.07 -27.13 3.23
C ARG A 98 0.41 -27.04 2.91
N ASP A 99 0.75 -27.19 1.64
CA ASP A 99 2.08 -26.85 1.16
C ASP A 99 2.23 -25.32 1.20
N LEU A 100 3.08 -24.82 2.11
CA LEU A 100 3.31 -23.38 2.29
C LEU A 100 4.30 -22.81 1.27
N TRP A 101 5.06 -23.68 0.59
CA TRP A 101 6.11 -23.29 -0.34
C TRP A 101 5.62 -23.14 -1.78
N ASN A 102 4.51 -23.80 -2.12
CA ASN A 102 3.94 -23.80 -3.44
C ASN A 102 2.45 -23.47 -3.42
N SER A 103 1.98 -22.75 -4.41
CA SER A 103 0.55 -22.61 -4.68
C SER A 103 0.10 -23.68 -5.67
N LYS A 104 -0.85 -24.54 -5.27
CA LYS A 104 -1.35 -25.64 -6.11
C LYS A 104 -1.90 -25.18 -7.47
N LYS A 105 -2.34 -23.93 -7.57
CA LYS A 105 -2.94 -23.35 -8.77
C LYS A 105 -1.98 -22.47 -9.56
N SER A 106 -0.75 -22.25 -9.07
CA SER A 106 0.19 -21.33 -9.72
C SER A 106 0.54 -21.73 -11.15
N ASN A 107 0.63 -23.04 -11.41
CA ASN A 107 1.00 -23.58 -12.72
C ASN A 107 -0.03 -23.31 -13.84
N PHE A 108 -1.25 -22.93 -13.48
CA PHE A 108 -2.30 -22.61 -14.45
C PHE A 108 -2.32 -21.14 -14.87
N TYR A 109 -1.49 -20.31 -14.26
CA TYR A 109 -1.49 -18.87 -14.51
C TYR A 109 -0.12 -18.42 -15.00
N HIS A 110 -0.11 -17.65 -16.08
CA HIS A 110 1.12 -17.10 -16.65
C HIS A 110 0.92 -15.65 -17.08
N GLY A 111 2.01 -14.91 -17.18
CA GLY A 111 2.00 -13.55 -17.69
C GLY A 111 1.75 -13.48 -19.19
N CYS A 112 0.77 -12.69 -19.62
CA CYS A 112 0.39 -12.55 -21.01
C CYS A 112 0.23 -11.08 -21.40
N SER A 113 1.35 -10.37 -21.58
CA SER A 113 1.36 -8.94 -21.88
C SER A 113 1.66 -8.61 -23.35
N VAL A 114 1.62 -9.59 -24.24
CA VAL A 114 1.84 -9.38 -25.69
C VAL A 114 0.77 -8.44 -26.24
N ALA A 115 1.22 -7.46 -27.05
CA ALA A 115 0.30 -6.55 -27.74
C ALA A 115 -0.55 -7.30 -28.75
N THR A 116 -1.81 -6.92 -28.88
CA THR A 116 -2.69 -7.43 -29.95
C THR A 116 -2.49 -6.62 -31.23
N ASP A 117 -3.05 -7.11 -32.35
CA ASP A 117 -3.02 -6.42 -33.65
C ASP A 117 -3.71 -5.04 -33.61
N GLN A 118 -4.54 -4.80 -32.59
CA GLN A 118 -5.22 -3.51 -32.39
C GLN A 118 -4.32 -2.46 -31.74
N PHE A 119 -3.18 -2.85 -31.16
CA PHE A 119 -2.26 -1.94 -30.51
C PHE A 119 -1.42 -1.19 -31.54
N SER A 120 -1.52 0.14 -31.55
CA SER A 120 -0.74 0.98 -32.46
C SER A 120 0.75 0.94 -32.12
N THR A 121 1.59 0.55 -33.09
CA THR A 121 3.04 0.51 -32.87
C THR A 121 3.64 1.92 -32.76
N ALA A 122 4.83 2.01 -32.17
CA ALA A 122 5.57 3.28 -32.03
C ALA A 122 5.79 3.99 -33.36
N GLU A 123 6.02 3.24 -34.44
CA GLU A 123 6.26 3.78 -35.79
C GLU A 123 5.04 4.55 -36.32
N VAL A 124 3.84 4.00 -36.10
CA VAL A 124 2.58 4.61 -36.54
C VAL A 124 2.11 5.69 -35.57
N ASN A 125 2.29 5.45 -34.27
CA ASN A 125 1.68 6.29 -33.22
C ASN A 125 2.51 7.55 -32.90
N THR A 126 3.86 7.50 -33.02
CA THR A 126 4.73 8.58 -32.57
C THR A 126 4.77 9.74 -33.56
N LEU A 127 4.43 10.92 -33.07
CA LEU A 127 4.51 12.15 -33.87
C LEU A 127 5.86 12.88 -33.65
N PRO A 128 6.45 13.43 -34.71
CA PRO A 128 7.72 14.16 -34.59
C PRO A 128 7.56 15.44 -33.75
N ASN A 129 8.65 15.90 -33.18
CA ASN A 129 8.71 17.15 -32.39
C ASN A 129 7.76 17.19 -31.17
N ARG A 130 7.46 16.03 -30.58
CA ARG A 130 6.73 15.92 -29.32
C ARG A 130 7.57 15.13 -28.33
N TYR A 131 8.20 15.83 -27.38
CA TYR A 131 9.12 15.23 -26.42
C TYR A 131 8.52 15.27 -25.03
N LEU A 132 8.38 14.10 -24.41
CA LEU A 132 7.93 13.94 -23.02
C LEU A 132 9.13 13.63 -22.15
N LEU A 133 9.36 14.45 -21.14
CA LEU A 133 10.37 14.27 -20.10
C LEU A 133 9.66 13.99 -18.78
N ILE A 134 10.23 13.11 -17.98
CA ILE A 134 9.67 12.75 -16.68
C ILE A 134 10.74 12.92 -15.61
N ALA A 135 10.41 13.62 -14.54
CA ALA A 135 11.15 13.60 -13.29
C ALA A 135 10.33 12.81 -12.27
N THR A 136 10.81 11.64 -11.89
CA THR A 136 10.17 10.77 -10.90
C THR A 136 10.31 11.35 -9.49
N SER A 137 9.70 10.73 -8.48
CA SER A 137 9.85 11.11 -7.07
C SER A 137 9.81 9.88 -6.16
N GLY A 138 10.41 10.02 -4.99
CA GLY A 138 10.42 9.01 -3.94
C GLY A 138 11.48 7.91 -4.10
N GLY A 139 11.39 6.84 -3.33
CA GLY A 139 12.33 5.75 -3.41
C GLY A 139 12.15 4.87 -4.65
N LEU A 140 13.02 3.87 -4.80
CA LEU A 140 13.15 3.07 -6.03
C LEU A 140 11.83 2.54 -6.58
N ASN A 141 11.00 1.91 -5.75
CA ASN A 141 9.78 1.25 -6.25
C ASN A 141 8.66 2.26 -6.58
N GLN A 142 8.64 3.42 -5.94
CA GLN A 142 7.79 4.54 -6.32
C GLN A 142 8.24 5.13 -7.66
N GLN A 143 9.54 5.35 -7.83
CA GLN A 143 10.12 5.81 -9.10
C GLN A 143 9.85 4.83 -10.24
N ARG A 144 9.93 3.50 -9.99
CA ARG A 144 9.54 2.47 -10.97
C ARG A 144 8.10 2.65 -11.44
N THR A 145 7.17 2.93 -10.51
CA THR A 145 5.78 3.25 -10.87
C THR A 145 5.71 4.46 -11.81
N GLY A 146 6.46 5.52 -11.51
CA GLY A 146 6.54 6.69 -12.37
C GLY A 146 7.11 6.40 -13.76
N ILE A 147 8.15 5.57 -13.86
CA ILE A 147 8.74 5.16 -15.14
C ILE A 147 7.73 4.35 -15.98
N ILE A 148 7.03 3.41 -15.35
CA ILE A 148 6.00 2.61 -16.00
C ILE A 148 4.90 3.51 -16.58
N ASP A 149 4.40 4.41 -15.76
CA ASP A 149 3.35 5.37 -16.15
C ASP A 149 3.83 6.34 -17.23
N ALA A 150 5.12 6.71 -17.23
CA ALA A 150 5.71 7.58 -18.22
C ALA A 150 5.68 6.99 -19.64
N VAL A 151 5.98 5.71 -19.78
CA VAL A 151 5.93 5.02 -21.07
C VAL A 151 4.49 5.00 -21.61
N VAL A 152 3.52 4.67 -20.76
CA VAL A 152 2.11 4.65 -21.15
C VAL A 152 1.61 6.06 -21.48
N ALA A 153 2.00 7.08 -20.71
CA ALA A 153 1.68 8.47 -20.98
C ALA A 153 2.26 8.95 -22.33
N ALA A 154 3.50 8.54 -22.65
CA ALA A 154 4.12 8.86 -23.93
C ALA A 154 3.33 8.24 -25.11
N HIS A 155 2.89 6.99 -24.96
CA HIS A 155 2.02 6.32 -25.95
C HIS A 155 0.69 7.08 -26.13
N ILE A 156 -0.02 7.42 -25.05
CA ILE A 156 -1.28 8.16 -25.07
C ILE A 156 -1.14 9.53 -25.76
N LEU A 157 0.01 10.19 -25.57
CA LEU A 157 0.29 11.54 -26.10
C LEU A 157 0.92 11.52 -27.50
N ASN A 158 1.17 10.34 -28.07
CA ASN A 158 1.88 10.17 -29.34
C ASN A 158 3.24 10.89 -29.31
N ALA A 159 3.97 10.75 -28.21
CA ALA A 159 5.18 11.50 -27.91
C ALA A 159 6.43 10.61 -27.90
N ILE A 160 7.57 11.20 -28.17
CA ILE A 160 8.88 10.60 -27.95
C ILE A 160 9.20 10.74 -26.47
N LEU A 161 9.46 9.63 -25.79
CA LEU A 161 9.88 9.64 -24.39
C LEU A 161 11.39 9.86 -24.32
N VAL A 162 11.81 10.82 -23.51
CA VAL A 162 13.21 10.94 -23.09
C VAL A 162 13.41 10.07 -21.85
N ILE A 163 14.56 9.40 -21.72
CA ILE A 163 14.86 8.56 -20.54
C ILE A 163 14.49 9.33 -19.27
N PRO A 164 13.65 8.75 -18.39
CA PRO A 164 13.21 9.41 -17.17
C PRO A 164 14.36 9.76 -16.24
N LYS A 165 14.29 10.92 -15.61
CA LYS A 165 15.21 11.31 -14.55
C LYS A 165 14.76 10.72 -13.23
N LEU A 166 15.69 10.08 -12.54
CA LEU A 166 15.46 9.60 -11.19
C LEU A 166 15.49 10.76 -10.18
N ASP A 167 14.88 10.55 -9.04
CA ASP A 167 14.83 11.51 -7.94
C ASP A 167 16.14 11.48 -7.16
N GLN A 168 16.88 12.57 -7.24
CA GLN A 168 18.16 12.76 -6.55
C GLN A 168 18.08 13.77 -5.40
N GLU A 169 16.94 14.46 -5.24
CA GLU A 169 16.78 15.61 -4.34
C GLU A 169 15.86 15.32 -3.14
N SER A 170 15.16 14.17 -3.13
CA SER A 170 14.21 13.83 -2.07
C SER A 170 14.89 13.31 -0.80
N TYR A 171 14.08 12.86 0.14
CA TYR A 171 14.52 12.31 1.43
C TYR A 171 15.63 11.25 1.32
N TRP A 172 15.59 10.44 0.25
CA TRP A 172 16.55 9.34 0.04
C TRP A 172 17.94 9.80 -0.39
N ASN A 173 18.05 11.05 -0.89
CA ASN A 173 19.31 11.69 -1.29
C ASN A 173 20.25 10.76 -2.09
N ASP A 174 19.67 10.01 -3.03
CA ASP A 174 20.37 9.04 -3.87
C ASP A 174 20.76 9.68 -5.19
N SER A 175 22.04 9.83 -5.44
CA SER A 175 22.56 10.46 -6.65
C SER A 175 22.58 9.56 -7.89
N SER A 176 22.05 8.35 -7.81
CA SER A 176 22.05 7.41 -8.93
C SER A 176 21.21 7.92 -10.11
N ASP A 177 21.78 7.82 -11.31
CA ASP A 177 21.07 8.04 -12.57
C ASP A 177 20.32 6.77 -13.01
N PHE A 178 19.40 6.94 -13.97
CA PHE A 178 18.66 5.81 -14.55
C PHE A 178 19.59 4.69 -15.05
N SER A 179 20.69 5.05 -15.72
CA SER A 179 21.66 4.11 -16.28
C SER A 179 22.47 3.34 -15.24
N GLU A 180 22.48 3.79 -14.00
CA GLU A 180 23.19 3.11 -12.90
C GLU A 180 22.31 2.08 -12.19
N ILE A 181 20.98 2.19 -12.38
CA ILE A 181 19.99 1.27 -11.80
C ILE A 181 19.43 0.32 -12.87
N PHE A 182 19.09 0.84 -14.06
CA PHE A 182 18.43 0.09 -15.13
C PHE A 182 19.26 0.06 -16.42
N ASP A 183 19.19 -1.05 -17.14
CA ASP A 183 19.81 -1.22 -18.45
C ASP A 183 19.08 -0.35 -19.50
N VAL A 184 19.68 0.79 -19.83
CA VAL A 184 19.13 1.76 -20.80
C VAL A 184 18.98 1.16 -22.19
N ASN A 185 19.95 0.40 -22.64
CA ASN A 185 19.94 -0.16 -24.01
C ASN A 185 18.85 -1.21 -24.14
N TRP A 186 18.72 -2.07 -23.13
CA TRP A 186 17.62 -3.03 -23.04
C TRP A 186 16.26 -2.32 -22.97
N PHE A 187 16.12 -1.31 -22.11
CA PHE A 187 14.87 -0.55 -21.96
C PHE A 187 14.40 0.04 -23.29
N ILE A 188 15.30 0.69 -24.03
CA ILE A 188 15.00 1.29 -25.35
C ILE A 188 14.68 0.20 -26.37
N SER A 189 15.49 -0.85 -26.48
CA SER A 189 15.31 -1.89 -27.49
C SER A 189 14.05 -2.71 -27.26
N TYR A 190 13.76 -3.09 -26.02
CA TYR A 190 12.59 -3.88 -25.68
C TYR A 190 11.29 -3.15 -25.99
N LEU A 191 11.20 -1.84 -25.70
CA LEU A 191 10.01 -1.01 -25.91
C LEU A 191 9.96 -0.35 -27.29
N SER A 192 10.90 -0.64 -28.19
CA SER A 192 11.00 0.03 -29.51
C SER A 192 9.73 -0.07 -30.35
N LYS A 193 8.96 -1.16 -30.22
CA LYS A 193 7.67 -1.36 -30.89
C LYS A 193 6.51 -0.62 -30.20
N ASP A 194 6.63 -0.33 -28.91
CA ASP A 194 5.57 0.28 -28.11
C ASP A 194 5.64 1.81 -28.08
N VAL A 195 6.83 2.37 -27.83
CA VAL A 195 7.08 3.81 -27.69
C VAL A 195 8.46 4.16 -28.19
N LYS A 196 8.59 5.24 -28.94
CA LYS A 196 9.90 5.77 -29.33
C LYS A 196 10.58 6.41 -28.13
N ILE A 197 11.74 5.88 -27.73
CA ILE A 197 12.50 6.35 -26.57
C ILE A 197 13.88 6.85 -27.03
N ILE A 198 14.32 7.98 -26.51
CA ILE A 198 15.63 8.58 -26.79
C ILE A 198 16.38 8.85 -25.47
N LYS A 199 17.71 8.84 -25.52
CA LYS A 199 18.55 9.11 -24.34
C LYS A 199 18.47 10.57 -23.90
N ASP A 200 18.61 11.48 -24.84
CA ASP A 200 18.69 12.91 -24.58
C ASP A 200 17.79 13.71 -25.49
N LEU A 201 17.36 14.87 -24.99
CA LEU A 201 16.56 15.79 -25.76
C LEU A 201 17.39 16.39 -26.92
N PRO A 202 16.92 16.32 -28.17
CA PRO A 202 17.68 16.83 -29.31
C PRO A 202 17.85 18.35 -29.23
N ARG A 203 18.90 18.86 -29.90
CA ARG A 203 19.10 20.30 -30.08
C ARG A 203 18.31 20.77 -31.28
N MET A 204 17.63 21.91 -31.19
CA MET A 204 17.07 22.63 -32.33
C MET A 204 18.08 23.67 -32.80
N GLY A 205 18.82 23.36 -33.85
CA GLY A 205 19.98 24.15 -34.24
C GLY A 205 21.04 24.18 -33.13
N ASN A 206 21.55 25.35 -32.78
CA ASN A 206 22.52 25.50 -31.69
C ASN A 206 21.91 25.69 -30.31
N LYS A 207 20.56 25.67 -30.19
CA LYS A 207 19.89 25.88 -28.91
C LYS A 207 19.37 24.57 -28.33
N LEU A 208 19.62 24.35 -27.04
CA LEU A 208 18.95 23.29 -26.26
C LEU A 208 17.46 23.64 -26.14
N ILE A 209 16.59 22.67 -26.43
CA ILE A 209 15.16 22.82 -26.19
C ILE A 209 14.95 22.87 -24.67
N LYS A 210 14.34 23.98 -24.18
CA LYS A 210 13.97 24.11 -22.78
C LYS A 210 12.56 23.55 -22.61
N PRO A 211 12.37 22.43 -21.88
CA PRO A 211 11.05 21.83 -21.69
C PRO A 211 10.17 22.72 -20.82
N HIS A 212 8.86 22.74 -21.12
CA HIS A 212 7.87 23.36 -20.27
C HIS A 212 7.55 22.43 -19.09
N THR A 213 7.80 22.88 -17.88
CA THR A 213 7.58 22.09 -16.66
C THR A 213 6.15 22.25 -16.17
N THR A 214 5.48 21.13 -15.91
CA THR A 214 4.12 21.09 -15.37
C THR A 214 3.88 19.80 -14.57
N ARG A 215 2.71 19.71 -13.93
CA ARG A 215 2.28 18.52 -13.17
C ARG A 215 0.98 17.96 -13.73
N VAL A 216 0.77 16.66 -13.51
CA VAL A 216 -0.47 15.96 -13.83
C VAL A 216 -1.16 15.56 -12.52
N PRO A 217 -2.49 15.66 -12.43
CA PRO A 217 -3.23 15.12 -11.30
C PRO A 217 -2.98 13.62 -11.11
N ARG A 218 -3.10 13.14 -9.89
CA ARG A 218 -3.08 11.70 -9.62
C ARG A 218 -4.23 11.00 -10.35
N LYS A 219 -4.03 9.72 -10.67
CA LYS A 219 -5.05 8.88 -11.31
C LYS A 219 -5.60 9.48 -12.61
N CYS A 220 -4.79 10.24 -13.36
CA CYS A 220 -5.15 10.84 -14.65
C CYS A 220 -5.32 9.75 -15.71
N ASN A 221 -6.48 9.65 -16.35
CA ASN A 221 -6.76 8.68 -17.42
C ASN A 221 -6.32 9.20 -18.79
N ALA A 222 -6.48 8.40 -19.84
CA ALA A 222 -6.07 8.78 -21.20
C ALA A 222 -6.68 10.13 -21.66
N LYS A 223 -7.99 10.33 -21.42
CA LYS A 223 -8.68 11.60 -21.75
C LYS A 223 -8.09 12.78 -20.98
N CYS A 224 -7.74 12.59 -19.72
CA CYS A 224 -7.11 13.62 -18.89
C CYS A 224 -5.74 14.04 -19.46
N TYR A 225 -4.89 13.10 -19.90
CA TYR A 225 -3.63 13.40 -20.58
C TYR A 225 -3.85 14.15 -21.88
N GLN A 226 -4.78 13.70 -22.72
CA GLN A 226 -5.12 14.32 -23.99
C GLN A 226 -5.65 15.75 -23.83
N THR A 227 -6.47 16.00 -22.81
CA THR A 227 -7.05 17.34 -22.59
C THR A 227 -6.10 18.31 -21.89
N ARG A 228 -5.23 17.85 -20.99
CA ARG A 228 -4.38 18.71 -20.16
C ARG A 228 -2.96 18.85 -20.69
N ILE A 229 -2.36 17.77 -21.18
CA ILE A 229 -0.94 17.76 -21.56
C ILE A 229 -0.73 17.89 -23.07
N GLN A 230 -1.55 17.22 -23.88
CA GLN A 230 -1.39 17.25 -25.33
C GLN A 230 -1.42 18.66 -25.92
N PRO A 231 -2.31 19.61 -25.52
CA PRO A 231 -2.29 20.98 -26.06
C PRO A 231 -1.00 21.73 -25.70
N ILE A 232 -0.46 21.48 -24.50
CA ILE A 232 0.82 22.08 -24.08
C ILE A 232 1.96 21.48 -24.92
N LEU A 233 1.96 20.18 -25.12
CA LEU A 233 2.97 19.46 -25.88
C LEU A 233 3.01 19.89 -27.35
N ILE A 234 1.84 20.11 -27.96
CA ILE A 234 1.72 20.64 -29.33
C ILE A 234 2.31 22.04 -29.41
N LYS A 235 2.02 22.92 -28.43
CA LYS A 235 2.47 24.33 -28.43
C LYS A 235 3.94 24.49 -28.07
N LYS A 236 4.46 23.65 -27.17
CA LYS A 236 5.81 23.79 -26.57
C LYS A 236 6.82 22.76 -27.08
N HIS A 237 6.40 21.74 -27.79
CA HIS A 237 7.18 20.64 -28.35
C HIS A 237 7.89 19.75 -27.32
N ALA A 238 8.28 20.28 -26.17
CA ALA A 238 8.88 19.54 -25.07
C ALA A 238 8.19 19.89 -23.75
N VAL A 239 7.73 18.86 -23.02
CA VAL A 239 7.06 19.01 -21.73
C VAL A 239 7.74 18.10 -20.71
N GLN A 240 8.07 18.65 -19.55
CA GLN A 240 8.57 17.91 -18.41
C GLN A 240 7.49 17.79 -17.35
N LEU A 241 7.12 16.56 -17.01
CA LEU A 241 6.22 16.27 -15.89
C LEU A 241 7.06 15.99 -14.64
N THR A 242 6.77 16.71 -13.55
CA THR A 242 7.52 16.61 -12.29
C THR A 242 6.73 15.94 -11.20
N LYS A 243 7.44 15.38 -10.19
CA LYS A 243 6.86 14.59 -9.09
C LYS A 243 5.93 13.53 -9.67
N PHE A 244 6.50 12.75 -10.57
CA PHE A 244 5.75 11.85 -11.43
C PHE A 244 5.74 10.44 -10.84
N ASP A 245 4.74 10.18 -10.01
CA ASP A 245 4.43 8.91 -9.36
C ASP A 245 2.92 8.74 -9.31
N TYR A 246 2.41 7.54 -9.48
CA TYR A 246 0.95 7.24 -9.45
C TYR A 246 0.08 8.26 -10.22
N ARG A 247 0.61 8.79 -11.34
CA ARG A 247 -0.07 9.83 -12.15
C ARG A 247 -0.99 9.24 -13.22
N LEU A 248 -1.04 7.93 -13.34
CA LEU A 248 -1.89 7.24 -14.31
C LEU A 248 -2.99 6.46 -13.59
N SER A 249 -4.20 6.54 -14.14
CA SER A 249 -5.37 5.81 -13.63
C SER A 249 -5.16 4.28 -13.72
N ASN A 250 -5.73 3.54 -12.77
CA ASN A 250 -5.83 2.09 -12.87
C ASN A 250 -6.93 1.64 -13.87
N ARG A 251 -7.85 2.53 -14.20
CA ARG A 251 -8.93 2.28 -15.18
C ARG A 251 -8.47 2.70 -16.58
N LEU A 252 -7.65 1.87 -17.20
CA LEU A 252 -7.21 1.99 -18.60
C LEU A 252 -7.79 0.81 -19.39
N ASP A 253 -7.78 0.95 -20.73
CA ASP A 253 -8.09 -0.18 -21.58
C ASP A 253 -7.05 -1.30 -21.45
N THR A 254 -7.41 -2.50 -21.87
CA THR A 254 -6.59 -3.71 -21.70
C THR A 254 -5.23 -3.59 -22.37
N GLU A 255 -5.13 -2.93 -23.54
CA GLU A 255 -3.87 -2.83 -24.27
C GLU A 255 -2.87 -1.88 -23.55
N LEU A 256 -3.36 -0.78 -23.00
CA LEU A 256 -2.53 0.10 -22.16
C LEU A 256 -2.10 -0.57 -20.85
N GLN A 257 -2.97 -1.41 -20.27
CA GLN A 257 -2.59 -2.23 -19.11
C GLN A 257 -1.52 -3.26 -19.47
N LYS A 258 -1.64 -3.93 -20.63
CA LYS A 258 -0.61 -4.84 -21.14
C LYS A 258 0.71 -4.11 -21.41
N LEU A 259 0.67 -2.87 -21.90
CA LEU A 259 1.87 -2.04 -22.03
C LEU A 259 2.51 -1.79 -20.65
N ARG A 260 1.73 -1.45 -19.61
CA ARG A 260 2.25 -1.34 -18.25
C ARG A 260 2.98 -2.62 -17.79
N CYS A 261 2.41 -3.77 -18.09
CA CYS A 261 3.02 -5.06 -17.76
C CYS A 261 4.33 -5.28 -18.52
N ARG A 262 4.38 -4.99 -19.82
CA ARG A 262 5.62 -5.07 -20.60
C ARG A 262 6.73 -4.20 -19.99
N VAL A 263 6.39 -2.98 -19.61
CA VAL A 263 7.35 -2.08 -18.96
C VAL A 263 7.82 -2.64 -17.62
N ASN A 264 6.86 -2.97 -16.73
CA ASN A 264 7.15 -3.34 -15.34
C ASN A 264 7.94 -4.65 -15.22
N TYR A 265 7.55 -5.66 -16.01
CA TYR A 265 8.04 -7.02 -15.82
C TYR A 265 9.18 -7.40 -16.75
N HIS A 266 9.32 -6.72 -17.88
CA HIS A 266 10.30 -7.08 -18.91
C HIS A 266 11.27 -5.94 -19.26
N ALA A 267 10.79 -4.70 -19.43
CA ALA A 267 11.65 -3.60 -19.87
C ALA A 267 12.52 -3.03 -18.73
N LEU A 268 12.02 -2.96 -17.50
CA LEU A 268 12.78 -2.48 -16.35
C LEU A 268 13.70 -3.57 -15.79
N LYS A 269 14.75 -3.86 -16.53
CA LYS A 269 15.85 -4.77 -16.12
C LYS A 269 16.89 -3.96 -15.35
N PHE A 270 17.31 -4.44 -14.17
CA PHE A 270 18.43 -3.86 -13.44
C PHE A 270 19.75 -4.04 -14.22
N THR A 271 20.74 -3.21 -13.91
CA THR A 271 22.09 -3.34 -14.48
C THR A 271 22.76 -4.65 -14.02
N ASP A 272 23.67 -5.17 -14.84
CA ASP A 272 24.33 -6.43 -14.55
C ASP A 272 25.04 -6.48 -13.18
N PRO A 273 25.75 -5.41 -12.70
CA PRO A 273 26.33 -5.43 -11.35
C PRO A 273 25.31 -5.64 -10.24
N ILE A 274 24.13 -5.04 -10.35
CA ILE A 274 23.05 -5.21 -9.37
C ILE A 274 22.48 -6.63 -9.43
N ILE A 275 22.26 -7.16 -10.65
CA ILE A 275 21.75 -8.53 -10.84
C ILE A 275 22.75 -9.55 -10.29
N GLU A 276 24.04 -9.40 -10.60
CA GLU A 276 25.10 -10.32 -10.15
C GLU A 276 25.22 -10.33 -8.63
N MET A 277 25.19 -9.16 -7.99
CA MET A 277 25.24 -9.07 -6.54
C MET A 277 23.98 -9.68 -5.90
N GLY A 278 22.80 -9.35 -6.40
CA GLY A 278 21.55 -9.96 -5.95
C GLY A 278 21.55 -11.48 -6.07
N ARG A 279 22.07 -12.03 -7.21
CA ARG A 279 22.21 -13.48 -7.41
C ARG A 279 23.17 -14.12 -6.41
N LYS A 280 24.30 -13.48 -6.13
CA LYS A 280 25.25 -13.96 -5.11
C LYS A 280 24.60 -14.07 -3.73
N LEU A 281 23.76 -13.10 -3.33
CA LEU A 281 23.02 -13.17 -2.07
C LEU A 281 22.09 -14.38 -2.05
N VAL A 282 21.31 -14.59 -3.11
CA VAL A 282 20.39 -15.73 -3.23
C VAL A 282 21.16 -17.06 -3.19
N GLU A 283 22.25 -17.18 -3.93
CA GLU A 283 23.08 -18.39 -3.96
C GLU A 283 23.65 -18.73 -2.58
N ARG A 284 24.05 -17.72 -1.79
CA ARG A 284 24.55 -17.91 -0.42
C ARG A 284 23.48 -18.44 0.53
N ILE A 285 22.22 -17.98 0.39
CA ILE A 285 21.11 -18.56 1.14
C ILE A 285 20.83 -19.99 0.68
N ARG A 286 20.78 -20.21 -0.63
CA ARG A 286 20.48 -21.52 -1.25
C ARG A 286 21.53 -22.59 -0.95
N LYS A 287 22.77 -22.22 -0.60
CA LYS A 287 23.79 -23.18 -0.11
C LYS A 287 23.39 -23.84 1.21
N ASN A 288 22.62 -23.12 2.05
CA ASN A 288 22.23 -23.58 3.38
C ASN A 288 20.81 -24.12 3.43
N SER A 289 19.96 -23.81 2.44
CA SER A 289 18.55 -24.21 2.43
C SER A 289 18.00 -24.39 1.03
N LYS A 290 17.20 -25.43 0.82
CA LYS A 290 16.46 -25.65 -0.41
C LYS A 290 15.39 -24.56 -0.63
N HIS A 291 14.72 -24.16 0.43
CA HIS A 291 13.65 -23.17 0.42
C HIS A 291 13.97 -22.06 1.42
N PHE A 292 13.66 -20.82 1.05
CA PHE A 292 13.76 -19.69 1.97
C PHE A 292 12.60 -18.72 1.84
N LEU A 293 12.31 -18.06 2.93
CA LEU A 293 11.33 -17.00 3.03
C LEU A 293 12.04 -15.65 3.03
N ALA A 294 11.56 -14.69 2.25
CA ALA A 294 11.99 -13.30 2.35
C ALA A 294 10.91 -12.44 3.00
N LEU A 295 11.29 -11.69 4.02
CA LEU A 295 10.43 -10.77 4.74
C LEU A 295 10.86 -9.33 4.46
N HIS A 296 10.01 -8.57 3.77
CA HIS A 296 10.16 -7.12 3.72
C HIS A 296 9.61 -6.51 5.01
N LEU A 297 10.53 -6.11 5.87
CA LEU A 297 10.21 -5.59 7.21
C LEU A 297 10.36 -4.06 7.23
N ARG A 298 9.28 -3.37 6.89
CA ARG A 298 9.24 -1.90 6.89
C ARG A 298 8.94 -1.39 8.31
N PHE A 299 9.98 -1.35 9.13
CA PHE A 299 9.89 -0.97 10.54
C PHE A 299 10.97 0.04 10.94
N GLU A 300 11.34 0.91 10.01
CA GLU A 300 12.30 1.99 10.21
C GLU A 300 11.65 3.20 10.90
N SER A 301 12.45 4.00 11.56
CA SER A 301 11.98 5.13 12.36
C SER A 301 11.17 6.17 11.57
N ASP A 302 11.53 6.41 10.31
CA ASP A 302 10.82 7.33 9.42
C ASP A 302 9.42 6.81 9.09
N MET A 303 9.30 5.51 8.77
CA MET A 303 8.02 4.89 8.47
C MET A 303 7.08 4.86 9.67
N LEU A 304 7.61 4.52 10.85
CA LEU A 304 6.82 4.53 12.08
C LEU A 304 6.34 5.95 12.41
N ALA A 305 7.22 6.94 12.29
CA ALA A 305 6.87 8.34 12.47
C ALA A 305 5.79 8.80 11.48
N PHE A 306 5.93 8.43 10.21
CA PHE A 306 4.97 8.76 9.16
C PHE A 306 3.60 8.12 9.41
N SER A 307 3.55 6.83 9.74
CA SER A 307 2.31 6.10 10.02
C SER A 307 1.51 6.72 11.17
N GLY A 308 2.19 7.37 12.12
CA GLY A 308 1.59 7.89 13.34
C GLY A 308 1.16 6.80 14.31
N CYS A 309 1.68 5.59 14.14
CA CYS A 309 1.45 4.45 15.02
C CYS A 309 2.29 4.53 16.28
N TYR A 310 1.87 3.82 17.33
CA TYR A 310 2.57 3.72 18.61
C TYR A 310 2.67 2.26 19.02
N TYR A 311 3.84 1.85 19.49
CA TYR A 311 4.17 0.45 19.77
C TYR A 311 4.49 0.15 21.23
N GLY A 312 4.26 1.13 22.13
CA GLY A 312 4.39 0.91 23.56
C GLY A 312 5.75 1.33 24.16
N GLY A 313 6.65 1.93 23.38
CA GLY A 313 7.98 2.39 23.83
C GLY A 313 7.98 3.64 24.71
N GLY A 314 6.81 4.04 25.22
CA GLY A 314 6.65 5.12 26.19
C GLY A 314 6.95 6.51 25.63
N GLU A 315 7.42 7.38 26.51
CA GLU A 315 7.70 8.78 26.19
C GLU A 315 8.88 8.92 25.23
N LYS A 316 9.86 8.01 25.32
CA LYS A 316 11.02 7.98 24.42
C LYS A 316 10.58 7.83 22.96
N GLU A 317 9.77 6.79 22.66
CA GLU A 317 9.23 6.56 21.30
C GLU A 317 8.45 7.78 20.81
N ARG A 318 7.55 8.34 21.65
CA ARG A 318 6.73 9.50 21.28
C ARG A 318 7.58 10.72 20.93
N LEU A 319 8.65 10.97 21.67
CA LEU A 319 9.56 12.10 21.43
C LEU A 319 10.39 11.88 20.16
N GLU A 320 10.97 10.69 19.99
CA GLU A 320 11.82 10.37 18.83
C GLU A 320 11.02 10.39 17.52
N LEU A 321 9.94 9.61 17.45
CA LEU A 321 9.10 9.56 16.26
C LEU A 321 8.37 10.89 16.02
N GLY A 322 8.02 11.61 17.10
CA GLY A 322 7.43 12.93 17.00
C GLY A 322 8.37 13.97 16.39
N LYS A 323 9.68 13.94 16.70
CA LYS A 323 10.70 14.79 16.07
C LYS A 323 10.81 14.51 14.57
N ILE A 324 10.85 13.24 14.20
CA ILE A 324 10.92 12.82 12.79
C ILE A 324 9.65 13.27 12.07
N ARG A 325 8.47 13.05 12.66
CA ARG A 325 7.16 13.41 12.06
C ARG A 325 7.02 14.91 11.79
N LYS A 326 7.64 15.78 12.57
CA LYS A 326 7.62 17.24 12.35
C LYS A 326 8.23 17.68 11.01
N ARG A 327 9.01 16.82 10.36
CA ARG A 327 9.56 17.08 9.03
C ARG A 327 8.43 17.28 7.99
N TRP A 328 7.29 16.65 8.19
CA TRP A 328 6.12 16.74 7.30
C TRP A 328 5.07 17.68 7.87
N LYS A 329 5.09 18.92 7.41
CA LYS A 329 4.17 19.98 7.86
C LYS A 329 2.70 19.69 7.56
N THR A 330 2.43 18.83 6.58
CA THR A 330 1.08 18.52 6.08
C THR A 330 0.46 17.28 6.73
N LEU A 331 1.21 16.52 7.53
CA LEU A 331 0.68 15.35 8.22
C LEU A 331 -0.25 15.76 9.37
N HIS A 332 -1.51 15.38 9.25
CA HIS A 332 -2.48 15.56 10.32
C HIS A 332 -2.14 14.68 11.54
N SER A 333 -2.57 15.13 12.72
CA SER A 333 -2.53 14.30 13.93
C SER A 333 -3.42 13.07 13.72
N ARG A 334 -2.89 11.89 14.06
CA ARG A 334 -3.62 10.62 13.99
C ARG A 334 -3.76 10.03 15.39
N ASN A 335 -4.84 9.27 15.60
CA ASN A 335 -5.00 8.48 16.81
C ASN A 335 -4.32 7.11 16.58
N PRO A 336 -3.21 6.81 17.27
CA PRO A 336 -2.44 5.59 17.04
C PRO A 336 -3.26 4.31 17.23
N ASP A 337 -4.13 4.29 18.24
CA ASP A 337 -4.96 3.11 18.54
C ASP A 337 -6.01 2.89 17.46
N LYS A 338 -6.56 3.96 16.89
CA LYS A 338 -7.48 3.87 15.75
C LYS A 338 -6.77 3.36 14.50
N GLU A 339 -5.57 3.89 14.19
CA GLU A 339 -4.76 3.43 13.06
C GLU A 339 -4.39 1.95 13.22
N ARG A 340 -4.02 1.53 14.43
CA ARG A 340 -3.70 0.15 14.75
C ARG A 340 -4.90 -0.77 14.57
N ARG A 341 -6.07 -0.42 15.14
CA ARG A 341 -7.32 -1.19 14.99
C ARG A 341 -7.77 -1.32 13.53
N ASN A 342 -7.52 -0.31 12.73
CA ASN A 342 -7.84 -0.32 11.30
C ASN A 342 -6.84 -1.11 10.46
N GLY A 343 -5.79 -1.69 11.06
CA GLY A 343 -4.76 -2.45 10.35
C GLY A 343 -3.81 -1.57 9.53
N LYS A 344 -3.77 -0.27 9.85
CA LYS A 344 -2.91 0.70 9.14
C LYS A 344 -1.50 0.81 9.71
N CYS A 345 -1.18 0.11 10.77
CA CYS A 345 0.15 0.08 11.36
C CYS A 345 0.92 -1.14 10.85
N PRO A 346 2.20 -0.99 10.49
CA PRO A 346 3.07 -2.13 10.25
C PRO A 346 3.05 -3.10 11.44
N LEU A 347 3.04 -4.39 11.17
CA LEU A 347 3.21 -5.39 12.23
C LEU A 347 4.64 -5.31 12.79
N THR A 348 4.76 -5.52 14.10
CA THR A 348 6.08 -5.63 14.74
C THR A 348 6.80 -6.89 14.28
N PRO A 349 8.14 -6.97 14.40
CA PRO A 349 8.88 -8.21 14.11
C PRO A 349 8.34 -9.43 14.89
N GLU A 350 7.98 -9.26 16.18
CA GLU A 350 7.35 -10.31 16.99
C GLU A 350 6.03 -10.78 16.40
N GLU A 351 5.14 -9.86 16.03
CA GLU A 351 3.82 -10.18 15.47
C GLU A 351 3.92 -10.91 14.13
N VAL A 352 4.87 -10.51 13.28
CA VAL A 352 5.16 -11.24 12.04
C VAL A 352 5.66 -12.64 12.35
N GLY A 353 6.56 -12.78 13.30
CA GLY A 353 7.07 -14.08 13.75
C GLY A 353 5.95 -15.01 14.25
N LEU A 354 5.08 -14.51 15.12
CA LEU A 354 3.92 -15.25 15.64
C LEU A 354 2.96 -15.66 14.51
N MET A 355 2.67 -14.76 13.58
CA MET A 355 1.82 -15.07 12.42
C MET A 355 2.44 -16.19 11.57
N LEU A 356 3.72 -16.12 11.25
CA LEU A 356 4.40 -17.14 10.45
C LEU A 356 4.45 -18.50 11.17
N ARG A 357 4.73 -18.52 12.47
CA ARG A 357 4.69 -19.72 13.28
C ARG A 357 3.28 -20.34 13.29
N ALA A 358 2.24 -19.51 13.45
CA ALA A 358 0.84 -19.95 13.44
C ALA A 358 0.38 -20.48 12.07
N LEU A 359 0.95 -19.97 10.98
CA LEU A 359 0.71 -20.51 9.63
C LEU A 359 1.38 -21.86 9.39
N GLY A 360 2.33 -22.27 10.24
CA GLY A 360 2.99 -23.56 10.18
C GLY A 360 4.46 -23.53 9.75
N PHE A 361 5.07 -22.36 9.57
CA PHE A 361 6.52 -22.27 9.32
C PHE A 361 7.30 -22.69 10.56
N GLY A 362 8.19 -23.67 10.43
CA GLY A 362 9.04 -24.19 11.50
C GLY A 362 10.18 -23.22 11.88
N ASN A 363 10.86 -23.52 12.98
CA ASN A 363 12.06 -22.76 13.39
C ASN A 363 13.29 -23.08 12.53
N ASP A 364 13.24 -24.13 11.73
CA ASP A 364 14.24 -24.54 10.74
C ASP A 364 14.21 -23.70 9.47
N VAL A 365 13.16 -22.87 9.29
CA VAL A 365 13.01 -22.02 8.11
C VAL A 365 14.10 -20.95 8.06
N HIS A 366 14.68 -20.80 6.89
CA HIS A 366 15.65 -19.76 6.58
C HIS A 366 14.92 -18.48 6.15
N ILE A 367 15.18 -17.37 6.86
CA ILE A 367 14.53 -16.08 6.61
C ILE A 367 15.54 -15.02 6.19
N TYR A 368 15.29 -14.40 5.04
CA TYR A 368 15.99 -13.19 4.62
C TYR A 368 15.17 -11.96 5.00
N ILE A 369 15.79 -10.98 5.62
CA ILE A 369 15.16 -9.70 5.97
C ILE A 369 15.59 -8.61 5.00
N ALA A 370 14.63 -8.13 4.23
CA ALA A 370 14.77 -6.97 3.38
C ALA A 370 14.29 -5.72 4.15
N SER A 371 15.22 -4.92 4.59
CA SER A 371 14.90 -3.72 5.38
C SER A 371 16.11 -2.77 5.44
N GLY A 372 15.84 -1.52 5.81
CA GLY A 372 16.86 -0.60 6.31
C GLY A 372 17.13 -0.82 7.78
N GLU A 373 17.52 0.25 8.49
CA GLU A 373 17.77 0.21 9.93
C GLU A 373 16.45 0.10 10.71
N ILE A 374 16.27 -1.01 11.41
CA ILE A 374 15.07 -1.29 12.19
C ILE A 374 15.03 -0.41 13.45
N TYR A 375 13.91 0.23 13.71
CA TYR A 375 13.68 1.00 14.93
C TYR A 375 13.76 0.11 16.17
N GLY A 376 14.60 0.54 17.14
CA GLY A 376 14.91 -0.25 18.33
C GLY A 376 15.95 -1.35 18.11
N GLY A 377 16.47 -1.52 16.89
CA GLY A 377 17.62 -2.37 16.58
C GLY A 377 17.42 -3.85 16.95
N GLU A 378 18.49 -4.42 17.53
CA GLU A 378 18.54 -5.85 17.90
C GLU A 378 17.48 -6.24 18.94
N GLU A 379 17.13 -5.36 19.87
CA GLU A 379 16.11 -5.62 20.89
C GLU A 379 14.74 -5.88 20.24
N THR A 380 14.39 -5.08 19.24
CA THR A 380 13.14 -5.25 18.48
C THR A 380 13.14 -6.49 17.61
N LEU A 381 14.30 -6.91 17.09
CA LEU A 381 14.45 -8.10 16.26
C LEU A 381 14.57 -9.40 17.05
N ALA A 382 14.98 -9.34 18.32
CA ALA A 382 15.26 -10.53 19.14
C ALA A 382 14.10 -11.54 19.17
N PRO A 383 12.82 -11.18 19.32
CA PRO A 383 11.72 -12.15 19.29
C PRO A 383 11.60 -12.87 17.94
N LEU A 384 11.77 -12.16 16.84
CA LEU A 384 11.72 -12.78 15.49
C LEU A 384 12.89 -13.75 15.29
N LYS A 385 14.10 -13.37 15.73
CA LYS A 385 15.29 -14.23 15.67
C LYS A 385 15.13 -15.48 16.56
N ALA A 386 14.45 -15.35 17.71
CA ALA A 386 14.15 -16.49 18.56
C ALA A 386 13.19 -17.50 17.89
N PHE A 387 12.21 -17.02 17.11
CA PHE A 387 11.32 -17.89 16.33
C PHE A 387 12.01 -18.53 15.13
N PHE A 388 12.98 -17.84 14.52
CA PHE A 388 13.66 -18.23 13.29
C PHE A 388 15.16 -17.97 13.39
N PRO A 389 15.94 -18.90 13.96
CA PRO A 389 17.39 -18.72 14.17
C PRO A 389 18.20 -18.57 12.86
N ASN A 390 17.70 -19.14 11.75
CA ASN A 390 18.36 -19.05 10.43
C ASN A 390 18.00 -17.70 9.77
N PHE A 391 18.60 -16.64 10.27
CA PHE A 391 18.27 -15.25 9.96
C PHE A 391 19.37 -14.59 9.11
N TYR A 392 19.00 -13.98 8.00
CA TYR A 392 19.94 -13.36 7.04
C TYR A 392 19.51 -11.94 6.68
N THR A 393 20.50 -11.09 6.47
CA THR A 393 20.39 -9.79 5.82
C THR A 393 21.44 -9.68 4.72
N LYS A 394 21.36 -8.66 3.87
CA LYS A 394 22.40 -8.42 2.86
C LYS A 394 23.77 -8.20 3.49
N GLU A 395 23.82 -7.57 4.65
CA GLU A 395 25.04 -7.27 5.41
C GLU A 395 25.65 -8.54 6.06
N THR A 396 24.83 -9.55 6.39
CA THR A 396 25.33 -10.84 6.92
C THR A 396 25.74 -11.82 5.82
N LEU A 397 25.19 -11.65 4.62
CA LEU A 397 25.47 -12.50 3.47
C LEU A 397 26.63 -12.02 2.62
N ALA A 398 26.94 -10.72 2.63
CA ALA A 398 28.00 -10.13 1.85
C ALA A 398 29.01 -9.37 2.71
N SER A 399 30.26 -9.32 2.25
CA SER A 399 31.27 -8.53 2.91
C SER A 399 31.06 -7.03 2.64
N LYS A 400 31.68 -6.18 3.49
CA LYS A 400 31.64 -4.72 3.31
C LYS A 400 32.22 -4.29 1.96
N GLU A 401 33.25 -4.98 1.50
CA GLU A 401 33.93 -4.72 0.22
C GLU A 401 33.01 -5.05 -0.96
N GLU A 402 32.24 -6.15 -0.89
CA GLU A 402 31.28 -6.53 -1.91
C GLU A 402 30.09 -5.54 -1.97
N LEU A 403 29.66 -5.02 -0.83
CA LEU A 403 28.55 -4.04 -0.74
C LEU A 403 29.02 -2.59 -0.99
N ALA A 404 30.30 -2.29 -0.95
CA ALA A 404 30.81 -0.93 -1.11
C ALA A 404 30.29 -0.17 -2.35
N PRO A 405 30.14 -0.81 -3.54
CA PRO A 405 29.59 -0.14 -4.73
C PRO A 405 28.10 0.24 -4.61
N PHE A 406 27.40 -0.31 -3.62
CA PHE A 406 25.95 -0.19 -3.43
C PHE A 406 25.58 0.59 -2.17
N SER A 407 26.36 0.46 -1.09
CA SER A 407 25.99 0.87 0.26
C SER A 407 25.73 2.38 0.44
N SER A 408 26.34 3.22 -0.39
CA SER A 408 26.11 4.68 -0.39
C SER A 408 24.85 5.10 -1.18
N PHE A 409 24.13 4.15 -1.79
CA PHE A 409 23.03 4.40 -2.70
C PHE A 409 21.80 3.60 -2.28
N SER A 410 20.82 4.28 -1.72
CA SER A 410 19.60 3.65 -1.20
C SER A 410 18.84 2.85 -2.26
N SER A 411 18.74 3.37 -3.49
CA SER A 411 18.08 2.68 -4.60
C SER A 411 18.79 1.41 -5.04
N ARG A 412 20.13 1.39 -5.00
CA ARG A 412 20.91 0.17 -5.33
C ARG A 412 20.73 -0.88 -4.23
N MET A 413 20.76 -0.49 -2.96
CA MET A 413 20.52 -1.40 -1.84
C MET A 413 19.09 -1.96 -1.87
N ALA A 414 18.09 -1.12 -2.15
CA ALA A 414 16.71 -1.55 -2.33
C ALA A 414 16.53 -2.50 -3.55
N ALA A 415 17.30 -2.30 -4.62
CA ALA A 415 17.30 -3.22 -5.77
C ALA A 415 17.84 -4.61 -5.41
N LEU A 416 18.88 -4.70 -4.56
CA LEU A 416 19.36 -5.98 -4.03
C LEU A 416 18.29 -6.70 -3.23
N ASP A 417 17.63 -6.00 -2.29
CA ASP A 417 16.52 -6.54 -1.50
C ASP A 417 15.38 -7.01 -2.41
N PHE A 418 15.04 -6.21 -3.43
CA PHE A 418 13.99 -6.56 -4.40
C PHE A 418 14.30 -7.88 -5.11
N ILE A 419 15.55 -8.09 -5.57
CA ILE A 419 15.96 -9.31 -6.26
C ILE A 419 15.84 -10.52 -5.32
N VAL A 420 16.35 -10.42 -4.08
CA VAL A 420 16.28 -11.52 -3.13
C VAL A 420 14.84 -11.86 -2.78
N CYS A 421 13.98 -10.84 -2.57
CA CYS A 421 12.57 -11.04 -2.31
C CYS A 421 11.82 -11.68 -3.50
N ASP A 422 12.15 -11.31 -4.73
CA ASP A 422 11.53 -11.88 -5.93
C ASP A 422 11.90 -13.37 -6.13
N GLU A 423 13.17 -13.71 -5.83
CA GLU A 423 13.71 -15.06 -5.95
C GLU A 423 13.35 -16.01 -4.79
N SER A 424 12.82 -15.47 -3.68
CA SER A 424 12.38 -16.28 -2.55
C SER A 424 11.24 -17.23 -2.90
N ASP A 425 11.15 -18.37 -2.22
CA ASP A 425 10.02 -19.29 -2.40
C ASP A 425 8.73 -18.65 -1.85
N VAL A 426 8.82 -18.03 -0.68
CA VAL A 426 7.72 -17.27 -0.07
C VAL A 426 8.16 -15.85 0.22
N PHE A 427 7.36 -14.89 -0.20
CA PHE A 427 7.55 -13.48 0.15
C PHE A 427 6.53 -13.05 1.19
N VAL A 428 6.97 -12.32 2.19
CA VAL A 428 6.13 -11.79 3.28
C VAL A 428 6.39 -10.28 3.42
N SER A 429 5.34 -9.52 3.66
CA SER A 429 5.48 -8.09 4.03
C SER A 429 4.80 -7.83 5.37
N ASN A 430 5.28 -6.86 6.13
CA ASN A 430 4.62 -6.40 7.36
C ASN A 430 3.71 -5.19 7.14
N ASN A 431 3.71 -4.65 5.93
CA ASN A 431 2.92 -3.49 5.53
C ASN A 431 2.50 -3.59 4.07
N ASN A 432 1.84 -2.53 3.56
CA ASN A 432 1.38 -2.43 2.18
C ASN A 432 2.14 -1.36 1.37
N GLY A 433 3.45 -1.21 1.58
CA GLY A 433 4.30 -0.25 0.87
C GLY A 433 4.52 -0.57 -0.60
N ASN A 434 5.20 0.33 -1.31
CA ASN A 434 5.42 0.23 -2.76
C ASN A 434 6.20 -1.04 -3.15
N MET A 435 7.26 -1.39 -2.42
CA MET A 435 8.03 -2.61 -2.66
C MET A 435 7.15 -3.85 -2.53
N ALA A 436 6.34 -3.93 -1.46
CA ALA A 436 5.43 -5.05 -1.23
C ALA A 436 4.43 -5.22 -2.37
N ARG A 437 3.85 -4.13 -2.87
CA ARG A 437 2.90 -4.13 -4.00
C ARG A 437 3.56 -4.55 -5.31
N MET A 438 4.72 -3.98 -5.63
CA MET A 438 5.46 -4.29 -6.85
C MET A 438 5.88 -5.77 -6.89
N LEU A 439 6.36 -6.31 -5.77
CA LEU A 439 6.71 -7.72 -5.64
C LEU A 439 5.46 -8.62 -5.73
N ALA A 440 4.38 -8.26 -5.05
CA ALA A 440 3.13 -9.03 -5.14
C ALA A 440 2.64 -9.13 -6.59
N GLY A 441 2.61 -8.02 -7.32
CA GLY A 441 2.23 -8.01 -8.74
C GLY A 441 3.17 -8.82 -9.62
N ARG A 442 4.49 -8.67 -9.41
CA ARG A 442 5.51 -9.43 -10.15
C ARG A 442 5.40 -10.93 -9.88
N ARG A 443 5.26 -11.32 -8.63
CA ARG A 443 5.11 -12.72 -8.22
C ARG A 443 3.80 -13.34 -8.74
N ARG A 444 2.74 -12.55 -8.87
CA ARG A 444 1.49 -12.96 -9.56
C ARG A 444 1.71 -13.16 -11.06
N TYR A 445 2.39 -12.22 -11.71
CA TYR A 445 2.67 -12.26 -13.14
C TYR A 445 3.54 -13.46 -13.55
N PHE A 446 4.53 -13.83 -12.75
CA PHE A 446 5.45 -14.94 -12.98
C PHE A 446 5.06 -16.23 -12.23
N GLY A 447 3.76 -16.57 -12.17
CA GLY A 447 3.28 -17.86 -11.73
C GLY A 447 2.73 -17.92 -10.31
N HIS A 448 2.18 -16.81 -9.79
CA HIS A 448 1.49 -16.78 -8.49
C HIS A 448 2.27 -17.41 -7.34
N LYS A 449 3.57 -17.10 -7.24
CA LYS A 449 4.38 -17.53 -6.09
C LYS A 449 3.77 -17.06 -4.77
N PRO A 450 3.81 -17.86 -3.69
CA PRO A 450 3.24 -17.50 -2.39
C PRO A 450 3.70 -16.11 -1.92
N THR A 451 2.73 -15.27 -1.62
CA THR A 451 2.97 -13.88 -1.18
C THR A 451 2.05 -13.56 -0.03
N ILE A 452 2.57 -13.62 1.19
CA ILE A 452 1.80 -13.47 2.42
C ILE A 452 1.74 -12.00 2.80
N ARG A 453 0.53 -11.47 2.89
CA ARG A 453 0.24 -10.15 3.43
C ARG A 453 -0.56 -10.29 4.71
N PRO A 454 -0.21 -9.61 5.81
CA PRO A 454 -0.96 -9.73 7.04
C PRO A 454 -2.34 -9.09 6.92
N ASN A 455 -3.37 -9.80 7.36
CA ASN A 455 -4.67 -9.18 7.63
C ASN A 455 -4.61 -8.42 8.96
N ALA A 456 -3.84 -7.31 8.97
CA ALA A 456 -3.50 -6.59 10.20
C ALA A 456 -4.73 -6.12 10.99
N LYS A 457 -5.85 -5.80 10.32
CA LYS A 457 -7.11 -5.39 10.96
C LYS A 457 -7.74 -6.51 11.80
N LYS A 458 -7.75 -7.74 11.29
CA LYS A 458 -8.27 -8.90 12.04
C LYS A 458 -7.26 -9.40 13.08
N LEU A 459 -5.98 -9.43 12.71
CA LEU A 459 -4.91 -9.92 13.57
C LEU A 459 -4.66 -9.03 14.79
N TYR A 460 -4.93 -7.73 14.71
CA TYR A 460 -4.73 -6.79 15.81
C TYR A 460 -5.33 -7.26 17.14
N LYS A 461 -6.63 -7.61 17.14
CA LYS A 461 -7.31 -8.08 18.35
C LYS A 461 -6.68 -9.36 18.88
N LEU A 462 -6.35 -10.27 17.97
CA LEU A 462 -5.76 -11.56 18.31
C LEU A 462 -4.41 -11.39 19.01
N PHE A 463 -3.55 -10.48 18.52
CA PHE A 463 -2.28 -10.17 19.17
C PHE A 463 -2.45 -9.53 20.55
N MET A 464 -3.47 -8.70 20.74
CA MET A 464 -3.76 -8.09 22.04
C MET A 464 -4.31 -9.10 23.06
N ASP A 465 -5.10 -10.06 22.62
CA ASP A 465 -5.77 -11.05 23.47
C ASP A 465 -4.97 -12.36 23.61
N ARG A 466 -3.76 -12.45 23.02
CA ARG A 466 -2.99 -13.71 22.93
C ARG A 466 -2.73 -14.41 24.27
N ASN A 467 -2.59 -13.63 25.34
CA ASN A 467 -2.33 -14.19 26.67
C ASN A 467 -3.56 -14.86 27.31
N ASN A 468 -4.73 -14.71 26.72
CA ASN A 468 -5.99 -15.25 27.20
C ASN A 468 -6.44 -16.50 26.41
N MET A 469 -5.58 -17.05 25.55
CA MET A 469 -5.88 -18.20 24.70
C MET A 469 -4.69 -19.16 24.61
N THR A 470 -4.96 -20.39 24.18
CA THR A 470 -3.91 -21.37 23.89
C THR A 470 -3.23 -21.05 22.55
N TRP A 471 -2.06 -21.65 22.32
CA TRP A 471 -1.37 -21.54 21.03
C TRP A 471 -2.21 -22.10 19.87
N GLU A 472 -2.88 -23.22 20.09
CA GLU A 472 -3.72 -23.91 19.10
C GLU A 472 -4.90 -23.03 18.67
N GLU A 473 -5.56 -22.39 19.62
CA GLU A 473 -6.62 -21.42 19.37
C GLU A 473 -6.11 -20.23 18.59
N PHE A 474 -4.97 -19.66 19.02
CA PHE A 474 -4.32 -18.55 18.33
C PHE A 474 -3.97 -18.91 16.89
N ALA A 475 -3.32 -20.07 16.68
CA ALA A 475 -2.91 -20.52 15.35
C ALA A 475 -4.11 -20.77 14.44
N SER A 476 -5.17 -21.38 14.96
CA SER A 476 -6.42 -21.59 14.22
C SER A 476 -7.05 -20.26 13.77
N HIS A 477 -7.10 -19.26 14.65
CA HIS A 477 -7.60 -17.94 14.30
C HIS A 477 -6.73 -17.23 13.25
N VAL A 478 -5.39 -17.30 13.38
CA VAL A 478 -4.48 -16.74 12.39
C VAL A 478 -4.71 -17.37 11.01
N GLN A 479 -4.78 -18.69 10.93
CA GLN A 479 -5.01 -19.42 9.67
C GLN A 479 -6.33 -18.99 9.01
N ASN A 480 -7.40 -18.87 9.81
CA ASN A 480 -8.70 -18.42 9.31
C ASN A 480 -8.67 -16.93 8.85
N TYR A 481 -7.99 -16.06 9.57
CA TYR A 481 -7.91 -14.63 9.21
C TYR A 481 -7.02 -14.36 8.00
N GLN A 482 -6.08 -15.24 7.72
CA GLN A 482 -5.17 -15.15 6.58
C GLN A 482 -5.74 -15.77 5.28
N ILE A 483 -6.95 -16.34 5.30
CA ILE A 483 -7.64 -16.72 4.06
C ILE A 483 -7.86 -15.48 3.20
N GLY A 484 -7.42 -15.53 1.94
CA GLY A 484 -7.47 -14.39 1.02
C GLY A 484 -6.26 -13.44 1.10
N PHE A 485 -5.22 -13.80 1.88
CA PHE A 485 -4.00 -13.00 2.08
C PHE A 485 -2.71 -13.81 1.88
N MET A 486 -2.78 -14.94 1.18
CA MET A 486 -1.67 -15.87 0.95
C MET A 486 -1.05 -15.78 -0.44
N GLY A 487 -1.60 -14.96 -1.33
CA GLY A 487 -1.15 -14.80 -2.71
C GLY A 487 -1.79 -15.78 -3.70
N ASP A 488 -2.82 -16.50 -3.30
CA ASP A 488 -3.53 -17.42 -4.18
C ASP A 488 -4.23 -16.67 -5.33
N PRO A 489 -4.33 -17.26 -6.55
CA PRO A 489 -4.95 -16.60 -7.71
C PRO A 489 -6.39 -16.14 -7.48
N MET A 490 -7.15 -16.88 -6.67
CA MET A 490 -8.57 -16.61 -6.39
C MET A 490 -8.81 -15.49 -5.37
N GLU A 491 -7.76 -14.97 -4.75
CA GLU A 491 -7.88 -13.94 -3.71
C GLU A 491 -8.24 -12.57 -4.26
N VAL A 492 -7.94 -12.33 -5.53
CA VAL A 492 -8.14 -11.02 -6.16
C VAL A 492 -9.28 -11.09 -7.17
N LYS A 493 -10.34 -10.32 -6.92
CA LYS A 493 -11.41 -10.14 -7.91
C LYS A 493 -10.93 -9.22 -9.03
N GLN A 494 -11.29 -9.54 -10.28
CA GLN A 494 -11.01 -8.70 -11.45
C GLN A 494 -11.46 -7.25 -11.20
N GLY A 495 -10.60 -6.30 -11.59
CA GLY A 495 -10.89 -4.87 -11.49
C GLY A 495 -10.75 -4.26 -10.09
N ARG A 496 -10.39 -5.05 -9.07
CA ARG A 496 -10.09 -4.55 -7.72
C ARG A 496 -8.58 -4.37 -7.50
N GLY A 497 -8.24 -3.38 -6.69
CA GLY A 497 -6.88 -3.08 -6.26
C GLY A 497 -6.08 -2.25 -7.26
N GLU A 498 -4.87 -1.92 -6.84
CA GLU A 498 -3.95 -1.17 -7.68
C GLU A 498 -3.30 -2.07 -8.73
N PHE A 499 -3.07 -1.50 -9.91
CA PHE A 499 -2.45 -2.22 -11.01
C PHE A 499 -1.13 -2.91 -10.63
N HIS A 500 -0.26 -2.20 -9.91
CA HIS A 500 1.08 -2.70 -9.57
C HIS A 500 1.06 -3.95 -8.67
N GLU A 501 0.01 -4.13 -7.89
CA GLU A 501 -0.22 -5.30 -7.06
C GLU A 501 -1.04 -6.37 -7.78
N ASN A 502 -2.04 -5.94 -8.56
CA ASN A 502 -3.03 -6.79 -9.19
C ASN A 502 -3.07 -6.58 -10.71
N PRO A 503 -2.07 -7.07 -11.45
CA PRO A 503 -2.00 -6.90 -12.91
C PRO A 503 -2.93 -7.87 -13.66
N SER A 504 -4.20 -7.94 -13.27
CA SER A 504 -5.17 -8.93 -13.76
C SER A 504 -5.36 -8.91 -15.28
N ALA A 505 -5.18 -7.75 -15.93
CA ALA A 505 -5.25 -7.64 -17.40
C ALA A 505 -4.12 -8.37 -18.14
N CYS A 506 -3.07 -8.80 -17.41
CA CYS A 506 -1.88 -9.41 -17.97
C CYS A 506 -1.62 -10.81 -17.41
N ILE A 507 -2.63 -11.41 -16.78
CA ILE A 507 -2.53 -12.77 -16.25
C ILE A 507 -3.56 -13.60 -17.00
N CYS A 508 -3.08 -14.63 -17.71
CA CYS A 508 -3.88 -15.57 -18.46
C CYS A 508 -3.89 -16.93 -17.78
N GLU A 509 -4.98 -17.66 -17.95
CA GLU A 509 -5.10 -19.05 -17.55
C GLU A 509 -4.70 -19.94 -18.72
N GLU A 510 -3.88 -20.94 -18.47
CA GLU A 510 -3.68 -22.02 -19.45
C GLU A 510 -5.00 -22.77 -19.59
N SER A 511 -5.57 -22.75 -20.79
CA SER A 511 -6.67 -23.62 -21.15
C SER A 511 -6.13 -25.04 -21.27
N ASN A 512 -6.03 -25.73 -20.16
CA ASN A 512 -5.83 -27.16 -20.20
C ASN A 512 -7.12 -27.77 -20.72
N ASP A 513 -7.05 -28.37 -21.91
CA ASP A 513 -7.92 -29.46 -22.28
C ASP A 513 -7.95 -30.40 -21.07
N LYS A 514 -9.10 -30.46 -20.41
CA LYS A 514 -9.33 -31.39 -19.29
C LYS A 514 -8.90 -32.76 -19.77
N PRO A 515 -7.99 -33.49 -19.07
CA PRO A 515 -7.88 -34.91 -19.29
C PRO A 515 -9.29 -35.45 -19.06
N LYS A 516 -9.88 -36.04 -20.07
CA LYS A 516 -11.08 -36.85 -19.94
C LYS A 516 -10.75 -37.93 -18.93
N GLU A 517 -11.11 -37.75 -17.68
CA GLU A 517 -11.26 -38.87 -16.78
C GLU A 517 -12.36 -39.74 -17.37
N ASP A 518 -11.98 -40.83 -17.97
CA ASP A 518 -12.84 -41.94 -18.34
C ASP A 518 -13.43 -42.53 -17.04
N ILE A 519 -14.48 -41.91 -16.53
CA ILE A 519 -15.34 -42.53 -15.54
C ILE A 519 -16.34 -43.36 -16.33
N ASN A 520 -15.97 -44.61 -16.56
CA ASN A 520 -16.91 -45.69 -16.93
C ASN A 520 -17.84 -45.91 -15.72
N ILE A 521 -19.02 -45.29 -15.79
CA ILE A 521 -20.18 -45.68 -14.97
C ILE A 521 -21.29 -46.06 -15.93
N PRO A 522 -21.74 -47.32 -15.92
CA PRO A 522 -22.87 -47.74 -16.75
C PRO A 522 -24.19 -47.34 -16.11
N GLY A 523 -25.04 -46.73 -16.84
CA GLY A 523 -26.49 -46.88 -16.68
C GLY A 523 -27.31 -45.69 -16.17
N ASN A 524 -28.04 -45.14 -17.12
CA ASN A 524 -29.46 -44.75 -17.07
C ASN A 524 -29.91 -43.40 -16.47
N HIS A 525 -30.61 -42.77 -17.38
CA HIS A 525 -31.80 -41.89 -17.30
C HIS A 525 -31.57 -40.38 -17.34
N ALA A 526 -31.92 -39.91 -18.55
CA ALA A 526 -32.34 -38.54 -18.80
C ALA A 526 -33.53 -38.18 -17.90
N MET A 527 -33.47 -37.04 -17.23
CA MET A 527 -34.67 -36.32 -16.76
C MET A 527 -34.52 -34.82 -16.94
N ASN A 528 -35.46 -34.31 -17.71
CA ASN A 528 -35.81 -32.91 -17.85
C ASN A 528 -36.08 -32.27 -16.48
N PHE A 529 -35.61 -31.06 -16.24
CA PHE A 529 -36.03 -30.26 -15.10
C PHE A 529 -36.92 -29.12 -15.54
N GLU A 530 -38.24 -29.36 -15.37
CA GLU A 530 -39.25 -28.31 -15.28
C GLU A 530 -39.28 -27.69 -13.89
N LYS A 531 -39.66 -26.42 -13.83
CA LYS A 531 -39.98 -25.66 -12.63
C LYS A 531 -41.00 -26.35 -11.73
N GLY A 532 -40.75 -26.38 -10.43
CA GLY A 532 -41.75 -26.75 -9.42
C GLY A 532 -41.37 -26.24 -8.04
N THR A 533 -42.27 -25.49 -7.50
CA THR A 533 -42.33 -24.90 -6.16
C THR A 533 -42.54 -25.95 -5.05
N ASP A 534 -42.06 -25.58 -3.84
CA ASP A 534 -42.54 -25.91 -2.48
C ASP A 534 -42.02 -27.13 -1.71
N SER A 535 -41.54 -26.75 -0.51
CA SER A 535 -41.70 -27.25 0.86
C SER A 535 -40.91 -28.46 1.37
N ALA A 536 -40.19 -28.13 2.42
CA ALA A 536 -39.99 -28.77 3.73
C ALA A 536 -39.21 -30.08 3.82
N ASP A 537 -38.16 -30.00 4.55
CA ASP A 537 -37.86 -30.60 5.86
C ASP A 537 -36.55 -31.41 5.96
N ASP A 538 -35.83 -31.06 7.02
CA ASP A 538 -34.85 -31.77 7.83
C ASP A 538 -33.51 -32.26 7.29
N GLY A 539 -32.47 -31.68 7.92
CA GLY A 539 -31.20 -32.36 8.10
C GLY A 539 -29.94 -31.47 8.16
N ALA A 540 -29.81 -30.67 9.19
CA ALA A 540 -28.59 -30.32 9.91
C ALA A 540 -27.24 -30.24 9.12
N TRP A 541 -26.98 -29.14 8.44
CA TRP A 541 -25.69 -28.49 8.37
C TRP A 541 -25.93 -26.98 8.33
N ARG A 542 -26.10 -26.35 9.50
CA ARG A 542 -26.20 -24.89 9.58
C ARG A 542 -24.86 -24.27 9.21
N SER A 543 -24.81 -23.80 7.98
CA SER A 543 -24.20 -22.60 7.50
C SER A 543 -23.94 -21.59 8.61
N PHE A 544 -22.67 -21.35 8.89
CA PHE A 544 -22.29 -20.12 9.57
C PHE A 544 -22.45 -18.96 8.59
N GLY A 545 -23.39 -18.09 8.94
CA GLY A 545 -23.57 -16.70 8.61
C GLY A 545 -23.11 -16.26 7.24
N GLU A 546 -24.06 -16.11 6.38
CA GLU A 546 -24.11 -15.08 5.35
C GLU A 546 -23.67 -13.77 6.00
N VAL A 547 -22.41 -13.39 5.77
CA VAL A 547 -21.97 -12.02 6.02
C VAL A 547 -22.71 -11.21 4.97
N THR A 548 -23.80 -10.58 5.40
CA THR A 548 -24.43 -9.49 4.70
C THR A 548 -23.33 -8.65 4.06
N ASP A 549 -23.53 -8.38 2.79
CA ASP A 549 -22.77 -7.45 1.96
C ASP A 549 -22.86 -6.05 2.59
N GLY A 550 -22.25 -5.91 3.78
CA GLY A 550 -21.92 -4.62 4.34
C GLY A 550 -20.89 -4.06 3.39
N GLN A 551 -21.26 -2.99 2.69
CA GLN A 551 -20.38 -2.11 1.96
C GLN A 551 -19.03 -2.07 2.67
N ILE A 552 -18.08 -2.83 2.14
CA ILE A 552 -16.67 -2.58 2.37
C ILE A 552 -16.49 -1.21 1.72
N SER A 553 -16.49 -0.19 2.56
CA SER A 553 -16.25 1.18 2.13
C SER A 553 -14.99 1.15 1.28
N GLU A 554 -15.01 1.84 0.15
CA GLU A 554 -13.85 2.04 -0.74
C GLU A 554 -12.65 2.64 0.01
N ASP A 555 -12.81 3.01 1.26
CA ASP A 555 -11.81 3.54 2.20
C ASP A 555 -10.73 2.54 2.65
N GLU A 556 -10.84 1.24 2.38
CA GLU A 556 -9.81 0.26 2.77
C GLU A 556 -8.55 0.28 1.89
N HIS A 557 -8.56 1.01 0.78
CA HIS A 557 -7.42 1.12 -0.13
C HIS A 557 -6.69 2.47 -0.09
N ASP A 558 -7.15 3.41 0.72
CA ASP A 558 -6.63 4.78 0.76
C ASP A 558 -5.57 5.01 1.85
N TRP A 559 -4.45 4.29 1.76
CA TRP A 559 -3.23 4.73 2.41
C TRP A 559 -2.60 5.95 1.71
N PHE A 560 -3.02 6.22 0.47
CA PHE A 560 -2.50 7.28 -0.39
C PHE A 560 -3.47 8.42 -0.67
N ASP A 561 -4.77 8.23 -0.38
CA ASP A 561 -5.80 9.21 -0.68
C ASP A 561 -6.27 9.94 0.57
N THR A 562 -5.37 10.62 1.28
CA THR A 562 -5.81 11.72 2.14
C THR A 562 -5.66 13.02 1.38
N ASP A 563 -6.74 13.34 0.66
CA ASP A 563 -7.31 14.64 0.38
C ASP A 563 -6.39 15.84 0.22
N TYR A 564 -6.14 16.17 -1.04
CA TYR A 564 -6.25 17.56 -1.44
C TYR A 564 -7.49 17.73 -2.31
N MET A 565 -8.67 17.86 -1.69
CA MET A 565 -9.71 18.71 -2.26
C MET A 565 -9.19 20.15 -2.18
N GLU A 566 -8.60 20.64 -3.25
CA GLU A 566 -8.51 22.05 -3.50
C GLU A 566 -9.94 22.58 -3.62
N ASN A 567 -10.45 23.14 -2.54
CA ASN A 567 -11.55 24.08 -2.61
C ASN A 567 -11.03 25.29 -3.40
N GLU A 568 -11.49 25.43 -4.63
CA GLU A 568 -11.50 26.70 -5.33
C GLU A 568 -12.40 27.68 -4.55
N VAL A 569 -11.83 28.34 -3.58
CA VAL A 569 -12.39 29.57 -3.02
C VAL A 569 -11.54 30.72 -3.55
N GLY A 570 -12.18 31.53 -4.39
CA GLY A 570 -11.61 32.70 -4.98
C GLY A 570 -10.92 33.61 -3.95
N ILE A 571 -9.61 33.77 -4.08
CA ILE A 571 -8.86 34.77 -3.33
C ILE A 571 -8.88 36.06 -4.14
N GLN A 572 -9.71 37.00 -3.67
CA GLN A 572 -9.63 38.42 -4.04
C GLN A 572 -8.25 38.95 -3.67
N ARG A 573 -7.56 39.49 -4.68
CA ARG A 573 -6.34 40.29 -4.52
C ARG A 573 -6.58 41.42 -3.53
N ARG A 574 -5.94 41.40 -2.36
CA ARG A 574 -5.67 42.62 -1.58
C ARG A 574 -4.32 43.19 -2.00
N VAL A 575 -4.40 44.38 -2.55
CA VAL A 575 -3.27 45.26 -2.85
C VAL A 575 -2.73 45.81 -1.53
N PHE A 576 -1.44 45.60 -1.23
CA PHE A 576 -0.71 46.33 -0.21
C PHE A 576 0.35 47.26 -0.85
N PRO A 577 0.58 48.44 -0.28
CA PRO A 577 1.37 49.47 -0.90
C PRO A 577 2.90 49.27 -0.75
N LYS A 578 3.61 49.75 -1.73
CA LYS A 578 5.09 49.91 -1.75
C LYS A 578 5.53 50.87 -0.65
N HIS A 579 6.56 50.53 0.12
CA HIS A 579 7.76 51.30 0.49
C HIS A 579 8.59 50.52 1.50
N MET A 580 9.80 50.21 1.25
CA MET A 580 11.10 50.75 1.62
C MET A 580 12.20 49.72 1.38
N GLU A 581 13.25 50.18 0.77
CA GLU A 581 14.50 49.50 0.53
C GLU A 581 15.25 49.21 1.85
N ALA A 582 15.86 48.03 1.98
CA ALA A 582 17.15 47.85 2.63
C ALA A 582 17.74 46.47 2.28
N ASP A 583 18.91 46.55 1.75
CA ASP A 583 19.93 45.61 1.38
C ASP A 583 20.25 44.60 2.48
N SER A 584 20.26 43.30 2.12
CA SER A 584 21.27 42.34 2.58
C SER A 584 21.07 40.96 1.93
N SER A 585 22.06 40.59 1.14
CA SER A 585 22.34 39.30 0.56
C SER A 585 22.31 38.16 1.62
N GLN A 586 21.28 37.34 1.58
CA GLN A 586 21.34 35.96 2.09
C GLN A 586 20.50 35.07 1.14
N LEU A 587 21.21 34.18 0.48
CA LEU A 587 20.68 33.05 -0.28
C LEU A 587 19.81 32.18 0.62
N PHE A 588 18.50 32.37 0.58
CA PHE A 588 17.56 31.40 1.08
C PHE A 588 17.31 30.37 -0.05
N PHE A 589 17.93 29.21 0.08
CA PHE A 589 17.42 28.00 -0.56
C PHE A 589 16.05 27.70 0.04
N SER A 590 15.00 27.99 -0.71
CA SER A 590 13.65 27.50 -0.40
C SER A 590 13.60 26.01 -0.77
N THR A 591 14.00 25.15 0.15
CA THR A 591 13.64 23.73 0.10
C THR A 591 12.15 23.64 0.40
N GLU A 592 11.32 23.44 -0.63
CA GLU A 592 9.96 22.95 -0.42
C GLU A 592 10.05 21.65 0.40
N PRO A 593 9.20 21.46 1.43
CA PRO A 593 9.21 20.22 2.19
C PRO A 593 8.85 19.05 1.26
N PRO A 594 9.45 17.86 1.45
CA PRO A 594 9.12 16.68 0.68
C PRO A 594 7.63 16.40 0.76
N GLU A 595 7.03 16.04 -0.37
CA GLU A 595 5.61 15.67 -0.42
C GLU A 595 5.41 14.37 0.38
N LEU A 596 4.24 14.22 0.98
CA LEU A 596 3.81 13.09 1.82
C LEU A 596 4.07 11.70 1.24
N GLU A 597 4.29 11.62 -0.05
CA GLU A 597 4.41 10.41 -0.84
C GLU A 597 5.82 9.83 -0.89
N GLU A 598 6.82 10.62 -0.57
CA GLU A 598 8.23 10.22 -0.68
C GLU A 598 8.63 9.16 0.35
N ILE A 599 7.79 8.88 1.35
CA ILE A 599 8.12 8.01 2.48
C ILE A 599 7.53 6.61 2.37
N PHE A 600 6.50 6.43 1.55
CA PHE A 600 5.96 5.09 1.30
C PHE A 600 6.79 4.24 0.33
N SER A 601 7.90 4.77 -0.13
CA SER A 601 8.78 4.08 -1.04
C SER A 601 9.87 3.34 -0.29
N ASP A 602 9.83 2.03 -0.39
CA ASP A 602 10.85 1.02 0.02
C ASP A 602 11.03 0.80 1.50
#